data_217f68806d311c13502ef515ac42c3b4
#
_entry.id   217f68806d311c13502ef515ac42c3b4
#
_cell.length_a   1.000
_cell.length_b   1.000
_cell.length_c   1.000
_cell.angle_alpha   90.00
_cell.angle_beta   90.00
_cell.angle_gamma   90.00
#
_symmetry.space_group_name_H-M   'P 1'
#
loop_
_entity.id
_entity.type
_entity.pdbx_description
1 polymer ?
#
loop_
_entity_poly.entity_id
_entity_poly.type
_entity_poly.pdbx_seq_one_letter_code
_entity_poly.pdbx_strand_id
1 'polypeptide(L)'
;TILIGNSNRTFHRELEAEHYLRNHQYNEVLKIGQHSTEASRTLTVLRSIAMSHAGTLGEKLFEYPQYYKTDGLFFANDSSSVLRYTNDSIYYLLGVRPYNGEDRMEFLHNICYKGTGKSTSLDYFLSALLLEKRLDTFATAITDFCESDEEFARYYKEAILIYKDSHPDYQIQITDSAMIQRYTDYKIRRKESGPLVQGSNLMRREFGDT
;
A
#
# COMPACT_ATOMS: atom_id res chain seq x y z
N THR A 1 -40.78 13.85 -14.36
CA THR A 1 -39.55 14.40 -13.77
C THR A 1 -38.46 13.37 -14.01
N ILE A 2 -37.55 13.65 -14.95
CA ILE A 2 -36.39 12.80 -15.23
C ILE A 2 -35.37 13.10 -14.13
N LEU A 3 -35.19 12.17 -13.19
CA LEU A 3 -34.07 12.20 -12.25
C LEU A 3 -32.81 11.88 -13.04
N ILE A 4 -32.07 12.91 -13.47
CA ILE A 4 -30.74 12.75 -14.02
C ILE A 4 -29.80 12.49 -12.85
N GLY A 5 -29.72 11.23 -12.42
CA GLY A 5 -28.74 10.78 -11.45
C GLY A 5 -27.36 10.79 -12.10
N ASN A 6 -26.34 11.19 -11.35
CA ASN A 6 -24.94 11.04 -11.80
C ASN A 6 -24.66 9.53 -12.01
N SER A 7 -24.45 9.10 -13.25
CA SER A 7 -24.17 7.72 -13.61
C SER A 7 -22.68 7.32 -13.45
N ASN A 8 -21.86 8.21 -12.93
CA ASN A 8 -20.42 7.96 -12.74
C ASN A 8 -20.20 6.94 -11.60
N ARG A 9 -19.95 5.69 -11.98
CA ARG A 9 -19.73 4.58 -11.07
C ARG A 9 -18.56 4.84 -10.11
N THR A 10 -17.49 5.47 -10.58
CA THR A 10 -16.33 5.81 -9.76
C THR A 10 -16.72 6.79 -8.65
N PHE A 11 -17.44 7.82 -8.98
CA PHE A 11 -17.94 8.81 -8.01
C PHE A 11 -18.80 8.18 -6.91
N HIS A 12 -19.70 7.26 -7.29
CA HIS A 12 -20.53 6.56 -6.30
C HIS A 12 -19.71 5.68 -5.38
N ARG A 13 -18.70 4.98 -5.90
CA ARG A 13 -17.78 4.17 -5.09
C ARG A 13 -16.97 5.01 -4.11
N GLU A 14 -16.53 6.19 -4.52
CA GLU A 14 -15.79 7.13 -3.64
C GLU A 14 -16.67 7.64 -2.50
N LEU A 15 -17.91 8.04 -2.79
CA LEU A 15 -18.88 8.48 -1.76
C LEU A 15 -19.24 7.34 -0.79
N GLU A 16 -19.45 6.14 -1.30
CA GLU A 16 -19.75 4.97 -0.50
C GLU A 16 -18.54 4.60 0.40
N ALA A 17 -17.32 4.63 -0.14
CA ALA A 17 -16.10 4.41 0.63
C ALA A 17 -15.95 5.44 1.75
N GLU A 18 -16.17 6.72 1.45
CA GLU A 18 -16.14 7.77 2.46
C GLU A 18 -17.22 7.58 3.54
N HIS A 19 -18.43 7.19 3.14
CA HIS A 19 -19.51 6.91 4.09
C HIS A 19 -19.11 5.82 5.10
N TYR A 20 -18.59 4.68 4.63
CA TYR A 20 -18.14 3.61 5.52
C TYR A 20 -16.92 4.02 6.36
N LEU A 21 -15.98 4.76 5.78
CA LEU A 21 -14.80 5.25 6.51
C LEU A 21 -15.22 6.16 7.69
N ARG A 22 -16.17 7.05 7.48
CA ARG A 22 -16.73 7.94 8.53
C ARG A 22 -17.44 7.18 9.64
N ASN A 23 -18.02 6.04 9.33
CA ASN A 23 -18.69 5.17 10.30
C ASN A 23 -17.73 4.14 10.92
N HIS A 24 -16.41 4.27 10.72
CA HIS A 24 -15.38 3.34 11.19
C HIS A 24 -15.57 1.90 10.71
N GLN A 25 -16.24 1.72 9.58
CA GLN A 25 -16.50 0.42 8.96
C GLN A 25 -15.40 0.10 7.94
N TYR A 26 -14.17 0.00 8.41
CA TYR A 26 -12.97 -0.10 7.55
C TYR A 26 -13.01 -1.30 6.60
N ASN A 27 -13.51 -2.44 7.06
CA ASN A 27 -13.64 -3.63 6.21
C ASN A 27 -14.64 -3.44 5.06
N GLU A 28 -15.68 -2.64 5.25
CA GLU A 28 -16.66 -2.34 4.19
C GLU A 28 -16.04 -1.44 3.11
N VAL A 29 -15.18 -0.49 3.50
CA VAL A 29 -14.39 0.32 2.54
C VAL A 29 -13.60 -0.59 1.60
N LEU A 30 -12.99 -1.64 2.13
CA LEU A 30 -12.13 -2.56 1.38
C LEU A 30 -12.90 -3.43 0.39
N LYS A 31 -14.18 -3.72 0.63
CA LYS A 31 -15.04 -4.50 -0.28
C LYS A 31 -15.48 -3.71 -1.52
N ILE A 32 -15.47 -2.36 -1.45
CA ILE A 32 -15.94 -1.52 -2.55
C ILE A 32 -15.01 -1.68 -3.74
N GLY A 33 -15.54 -2.25 -4.84
CA GLY A 33 -14.78 -2.48 -6.06
C GLY A 33 -13.58 -3.41 -5.89
N GLN A 34 -13.60 -4.33 -4.94
CA GLN A 34 -12.51 -5.29 -4.65
C GLN A 34 -12.04 -6.07 -5.89
N HIS A 35 -12.98 -6.48 -6.74
CA HIS A 35 -12.66 -7.24 -7.97
C HIS A 35 -12.51 -6.34 -9.21
N SER A 36 -12.48 -5.02 -9.04
CA SER A 36 -12.32 -4.08 -10.14
C SER A 36 -10.84 -3.80 -10.37
N THR A 37 -10.41 -3.92 -11.62
CA THR A 37 -9.09 -3.44 -12.04
C THR A 37 -9.04 -1.91 -12.13
N GLU A 38 -10.19 -1.23 -12.08
CA GLU A 38 -10.27 0.23 -12.08
C GLU A 38 -10.30 0.74 -10.63
N ALA A 39 -9.33 1.54 -10.28
CA ALA A 39 -9.30 2.26 -9.02
C ALA A 39 -8.92 3.72 -9.30
N SER A 40 -9.76 4.66 -8.86
CA SER A 40 -9.38 6.07 -8.85
C SER A 40 -8.34 6.34 -7.76
N ARG A 41 -7.58 7.42 -7.91
CA ARG A 41 -6.65 7.84 -6.86
C ARG A 41 -7.37 8.07 -5.53
N THR A 42 -8.51 8.72 -5.54
CA THR A 42 -9.35 8.95 -4.36
C THR A 42 -9.73 7.65 -3.65
N LEU A 43 -10.24 6.65 -4.38
CA LEU A 43 -10.60 5.36 -3.80
C LEU A 43 -9.37 4.63 -3.23
N THR A 44 -8.23 4.72 -3.90
CA THR A 44 -6.96 4.16 -3.39
C THR A 44 -6.58 4.80 -2.07
N VAL A 45 -6.64 6.13 -1.97
CA VAL A 45 -6.35 6.87 -0.72
C VAL A 45 -7.33 6.50 0.40
N LEU A 46 -8.64 6.46 0.12
CA LEU A 46 -9.64 6.09 1.14
C LEU A 46 -9.41 4.67 1.68
N ARG A 47 -9.02 3.72 0.82
CA ARG A 47 -8.62 2.37 1.24
C ARG A 47 -7.35 2.39 2.10
N SER A 48 -6.33 3.17 1.72
CA SER A 48 -5.10 3.29 2.51
C SER A 48 -5.37 3.85 3.91
N ILE A 49 -6.25 4.85 4.03
CA ILE A 49 -6.70 5.38 5.33
C ILE A 49 -7.43 4.28 6.13
N ALA A 50 -8.33 3.52 5.50
CA ALA A 50 -9.06 2.44 6.16
C ALA A 50 -8.11 1.34 6.66
N MET A 51 -7.15 0.92 5.83
CA MET A 51 -6.13 -0.07 6.19
C MET A 51 -5.26 0.42 7.35
N SER A 52 -4.88 1.70 7.35
CA SER A 52 -4.06 2.28 8.43
C SER A 52 -4.81 2.31 9.76
N HIS A 53 -6.10 2.68 9.75
CA HIS A 53 -6.92 2.60 10.95
C HIS A 53 -7.11 1.17 11.46
N ALA A 54 -7.12 0.20 10.55
CA ALA A 54 -7.21 -1.23 10.88
C ALA A 54 -5.86 -1.87 11.21
N GLY A 55 -4.74 -1.16 11.07
CA GLY A 55 -3.38 -1.70 11.25
C GLY A 55 -3.01 -2.75 10.19
N THR A 56 -3.56 -2.65 8.98
CA THR A 56 -3.39 -3.66 7.93
C THR A 56 -2.82 -3.11 6.62
N LEU A 57 -2.20 -1.92 6.66
CA LEU A 57 -1.71 -1.28 5.44
C LEU A 57 -0.64 -2.16 4.74
N GLY A 58 0.39 -2.59 5.45
CA GLY A 58 1.43 -3.46 4.91
C GLY A 58 0.96 -4.89 4.62
N GLU A 59 -0.23 -5.29 5.13
CA GLU A 59 -0.81 -6.60 4.88
C GLU A 59 -1.65 -6.66 3.60
N LYS A 60 -2.32 -5.54 3.24
CA LYS A 60 -3.40 -5.56 2.23
C LYS A 60 -3.24 -4.56 1.09
N LEU A 61 -2.29 -3.62 1.17
CA LEU A 61 -2.19 -2.54 0.19
C LEU A 61 -2.11 -3.07 -1.25
N PHE A 62 -1.31 -4.10 -1.49
CA PHE A 62 -1.06 -4.64 -2.82
C PHE A 62 -2.10 -5.67 -3.28
N GLU A 63 -3.11 -6.00 -2.46
CA GLU A 63 -4.30 -6.74 -2.91
C GLU A 63 -5.17 -5.91 -3.87
N TYR A 64 -4.94 -4.59 -3.91
CA TYR A 64 -5.67 -3.64 -4.74
C TYR A 64 -4.78 -3.04 -5.81
N PRO A 65 -5.33 -2.62 -6.97
CA PRO A 65 -4.56 -1.98 -8.04
C PRO A 65 -3.84 -0.71 -7.55
N GLN A 66 -2.53 -0.64 -7.79
CA GLN A 66 -1.65 0.46 -7.37
C GLN A 66 -1.09 1.20 -8.60
N TYR A 67 -1.85 2.16 -9.14
CA TYR A 67 -1.48 2.91 -10.35
C TYR A 67 -0.79 4.24 -10.07
N TYR A 68 -0.80 4.70 -8.82
CA TYR A 68 -0.44 6.08 -8.48
C TYR A 68 0.85 6.19 -7.65
N LYS A 69 1.55 5.07 -7.41
CA LYS A 69 2.76 5.04 -6.59
C LYS A 69 2.50 5.72 -5.21
N THR A 70 3.49 6.46 -4.67
CA THR A 70 3.33 7.24 -3.42
C THR A 70 2.15 8.20 -3.47
N ASP A 71 1.81 8.72 -4.64
CA ASP A 71 0.63 9.58 -4.83
C ASP A 71 -0.70 8.88 -4.50
N GLY A 72 -0.75 7.55 -4.54
CA GLY A 72 -1.89 6.75 -4.12
C GLY A 72 -2.15 6.75 -2.62
N LEU A 73 -1.21 7.24 -1.81
CA LEU A 73 -1.36 7.40 -0.36
C LEU A 73 -1.88 8.80 0.04
N PHE A 74 -1.97 9.74 -0.90
CA PHE A 74 -2.38 11.13 -0.66
C PHE A 74 -3.39 11.61 -1.69
N PHE A 75 -4.32 12.46 -1.26
CA PHE A 75 -5.26 13.09 -2.19
C PHE A 75 -4.54 14.02 -3.18
N ALA A 76 -5.08 14.13 -4.39
CA ALA A 76 -4.50 14.97 -5.43
C ALA A 76 -4.54 16.47 -5.06
N ASN A 77 -5.63 16.88 -4.40
CA ASN A 77 -5.86 18.25 -3.97
C ASN A 77 -6.10 18.28 -2.46
N ASP A 78 -5.68 19.34 -1.80
CA ASP A 78 -5.85 19.52 -0.36
C ASP A 78 -7.29 19.84 0.05
N SER A 79 -8.13 20.22 -0.92
CA SER A 79 -9.54 20.47 -0.69
C SER A 79 -10.43 19.76 -1.70
N SER A 80 -11.55 19.22 -1.24
CA SER A 80 -12.61 18.67 -2.07
C SER A 80 -13.93 19.36 -1.72
N SER A 81 -14.71 19.70 -2.73
CA SER A 81 -16.06 20.22 -2.53
C SER A 81 -17.08 19.14 -2.22
N VAL A 82 -16.71 17.89 -2.41
CA VAL A 82 -17.62 16.71 -2.32
C VAL A 82 -17.25 15.80 -1.16
N LEU A 83 -15.96 15.46 -1.03
CA LEU A 83 -15.46 14.60 0.05
C LEU A 83 -15.03 15.42 1.26
N ARG A 84 -15.25 14.88 2.45
CA ARG A 84 -14.79 15.48 3.71
C ARG A 84 -13.37 15.10 4.05
N TYR A 85 -12.94 13.91 3.60
CA TYR A 85 -11.55 13.49 3.77
C TYR A 85 -10.64 14.25 2.79
N THR A 86 -9.56 14.77 3.34
CA THR A 86 -8.53 15.53 2.63
C THR A 86 -7.17 15.08 3.11
N ASN A 87 -6.09 15.66 2.59
CA ASN A 87 -4.74 15.42 3.09
C ASN A 87 -4.58 15.77 4.57
N ASP A 88 -5.38 16.71 5.10
CA ASP A 88 -5.41 16.99 6.55
C ASP A 88 -5.80 15.78 7.39
N SER A 89 -6.69 14.93 6.88
CA SER A 89 -7.07 13.68 7.56
C SER A 89 -5.88 12.72 7.61
N ILE A 90 -5.08 12.68 6.55
CA ILE A 90 -3.85 11.86 6.50
C ILE A 90 -2.80 12.44 7.45
N TYR A 91 -2.57 13.75 7.44
CA TYR A 91 -1.62 14.40 8.34
C TYR A 91 -2.00 14.22 9.81
N TYR A 92 -3.29 14.22 10.12
CA TYR A 92 -3.78 13.89 11.47
C TYR A 92 -3.48 12.42 11.83
N LEU A 93 -3.67 11.50 10.89
CA LEU A 93 -3.35 10.07 11.05
C LEU A 93 -1.84 9.87 11.28
N LEU A 94 -0.99 10.59 10.54
CA LEU A 94 0.46 10.54 10.66
C LEU A 94 1.00 11.35 11.85
N GLY A 95 0.23 12.28 12.39
CA GLY A 95 0.57 13.11 13.55
C GLY A 95 1.31 14.41 13.24
N VAL A 96 1.75 14.61 11.99
CA VAL A 96 2.55 15.77 11.56
C VAL A 96 2.06 16.24 10.18
N ARG A 97 2.21 17.53 9.91
CA ARG A 97 1.98 18.13 8.58
C ARG A 97 3.31 18.38 7.87
N PRO A 98 3.38 18.23 6.55
CA PRO A 98 4.57 18.59 5.78
C PRO A 98 4.83 20.11 5.83
N TYR A 99 6.08 20.47 5.62
CA TYR A 99 6.41 21.86 5.31
C TYR A 99 5.89 22.25 3.93
N ASN A 100 5.70 23.55 3.72
CA ASN A 100 5.20 24.06 2.42
C ASN A 100 6.20 23.69 1.30
N GLY A 101 5.72 22.91 0.32
CA GLY A 101 6.54 22.45 -0.80
C GLY A 101 7.41 21.21 -0.53
N GLU A 102 7.32 20.60 0.65
CA GLU A 102 8.02 19.35 0.95
C GLU A 102 7.49 18.19 0.08
N ASP A 103 8.41 17.43 -0.51
CA ASP A 103 8.06 16.24 -1.27
C ASP A 103 7.47 15.17 -0.35
N ARG A 104 6.50 14.39 -0.83
CA ARG A 104 5.80 13.37 -0.02
C ARG A 104 6.71 12.29 0.52
N MET A 105 7.66 11.84 -0.28
CA MET A 105 8.61 10.82 0.15
C MET A 105 9.59 11.38 1.17
N GLU A 106 10.07 12.61 0.98
CA GLU A 106 10.91 13.33 1.93
C GLU A 106 10.16 13.58 3.24
N PHE A 107 8.91 14.00 3.17
CA PHE A 107 8.04 14.17 4.34
C PHE A 107 7.94 12.87 5.15
N LEU A 108 7.58 11.75 4.51
CA LEU A 108 7.44 10.45 5.19
C LEU A 108 8.77 9.99 5.81
N HIS A 109 9.88 10.13 5.09
CA HIS A 109 11.21 9.87 5.62
C HIS A 109 11.50 10.72 6.85
N ASN A 110 11.28 12.03 6.76
CA ASN A 110 11.60 12.96 7.84
C ASN A 110 10.81 12.66 9.13
N ILE A 111 9.50 12.39 9.03
CA ILE A 111 8.68 12.12 10.23
C ILE A 111 9.05 10.80 10.91
N CYS A 112 9.51 9.79 10.14
CA CYS A 112 10.00 8.53 10.70
C CYS A 112 11.36 8.70 11.38
N TYR A 113 12.36 9.21 10.65
CA TYR A 113 13.73 9.31 11.18
C TYR A 113 13.90 10.37 12.27
N LYS A 114 13.07 11.42 12.29
CA LYS A 114 13.03 12.40 13.39
C LYS A 114 12.16 11.94 14.57
N GLY A 115 11.45 10.81 14.43
CA GLY A 115 10.58 10.29 15.49
C GLY A 115 9.41 11.22 15.84
N THR A 116 8.96 12.07 14.91
CA THR A 116 7.88 13.03 15.13
C THR A 116 6.52 12.50 14.72
N GLY A 117 6.49 11.46 13.88
CA GLY A 117 5.28 10.81 13.41
C GLY A 117 4.66 9.86 14.44
N LYS A 118 3.39 9.49 14.23
CA LYS A 118 2.73 8.40 14.96
C LYS A 118 3.21 7.05 14.42
N SER A 119 2.87 5.94 15.09
CA SER A 119 3.23 4.56 14.66
C SER A 119 2.80 4.24 13.23
N THR A 120 1.65 4.76 12.78
CA THR A 120 1.17 4.63 11.39
C THR A 120 2.10 5.25 10.33
N SER A 121 2.99 6.16 10.73
CA SER A 121 3.92 6.82 9.79
C SER A 121 4.92 5.85 9.19
N LEU A 122 5.37 4.87 9.96
CA LEU A 122 6.31 3.86 9.48
C LEU A 122 5.67 3.00 8.40
N ASP A 123 4.43 2.54 8.60
CA ASP A 123 3.71 1.77 7.57
C ASP A 123 3.49 2.58 6.28
N TYR A 124 3.18 3.88 6.41
CA TYR A 124 3.08 4.75 5.23
C TYR A 124 4.41 4.89 4.51
N PHE A 125 5.51 5.08 5.25
CA PHE A 125 6.84 5.22 4.67
C PHE A 125 7.30 3.94 3.98
N LEU A 126 7.21 2.79 4.66
CA LEU A 126 7.59 1.49 4.09
C LEU A 126 6.73 1.14 2.86
N SER A 127 5.43 1.37 2.93
CA SER A 127 4.52 1.18 1.80
C SER A 127 4.86 2.10 0.62
N ALA A 128 5.19 3.37 0.88
CA ALA A 128 5.62 4.31 -0.15
C ALA A 128 6.91 3.86 -0.85
N LEU A 129 7.89 3.36 -0.09
CA LEU A 129 9.14 2.82 -0.65
C LEU A 129 8.87 1.62 -1.58
N LEU A 130 7.96 0.72 -1.19
CA LEU A 130 7.57 -0.42 -2.03
C LEU A 130 6.81 0.03 -3.28
N LEU A 131 5.89 1.00 -3.18
CA LEU A 131 5.17 1.58 -4.31
C LEU A 131 6.11 2.25 -5.31
N GLU A 132 7.20 2.85 -4.85
CA GLU A 132 8.26 3.44 -5.69
C GLU A 132 9.33 2.42 -6.11
N LYS A 133 9.21 1.15 -5.70
CA LYS A 133 10.19 0.08 -5.97
C LYS A 133 11.61 0.39 -5.46
N ARG A 134 11.71 1.13 -4.35
CA ARG A 134 12.97 1.51 -3.71
C ARG A 134 13.40 0.47 -2.69
N LEU A 135 13.71 -0.75 -3.15
CA LEU A 135 14.01 -1.88 -2.28
C LEU A 135 15.26 -1.69 -1.41
N ASP A 136 16.30 -1.03 -1.90
CA ASP A 136 17.51 -0.76 -1.10
C ASP A 136 17.18 0.15 0.10
N THR A 137 16.46 1.24 -0.15
CA THR A 137 16.03 2.17 0.92
C THR A 137 15.04 1.49 1.87
N PHE A 138 14.15 0.63 1.34
CA PHE A 138 13.22 -0.16 2.15
C PHE A 138 13.97 -1.12 3.08
N ALA A 139 14.96 -1.87 2.56
CA ALA A 139 15.75 -2.80 3.35
C ALA A 139 16.54 -2.08 4.46
N THR A 140 17.10 -0.90 4.16
CA THR A 140 17.74 -0.04 5.16
C THR A 140 16.73 0.39 6.23
N ALA A 141 15.58 0.93 5.84
CA ALA A 141 14.56 1.38 6.78
C ALA A 141 14.04 0.24 7.68
N ILE A 142 13.81 -0.95 7.13
CA ILE A 142 13.44 -2.12 7.94
C ILE A 142 14.52 -2.42 8.99
N THR A 143 15.79 -2.38 8.62
CA THR A 143 16.90 -2.64 9.56
C THR A 143 16.98 -1.56 10.65
N ASP A 144 16.66 -0.29 10.30
CA ASP A 144 16.74 0.83 11.23
C ASP A 144 15.61 0.85 12.26
N PHE A 145 14.41 0.35 11.88
CA PHE A 145 13.20 0.49 12.68
C PHE A 145 12.67 -0.80 13.29
N CYS A 146 13.12 -1.96 12.83
CA CYS A 146 12.54 -3.24 13.19
C CYS A 146 13.63 -4.25 13.57
N GLU A 147 13.44 -4.96 14.69
CA GLU A 147 14.43 -5.91 15.23
C GLU A 147 14.19 -7.34 14.75
N SER A 148 12.95 -7.73 14.50
CA SER A 148 12.59 -9.10 14.09
C SER A 148 11.49 -9.12 13.03
N ASP A 149 11.37 -10.24 12.30
CA ASP A 149 10.36 -10.43 11.26
C ASP A 149 8.97 -10.80 11.79
N GLU A 150 8.82 -11.09 13.08
CA GLU A 150 7.54 -11.45 13.70
C GLU A 150 6.51 -10.32 13.59
N GLU A 151 6.99 -9.06 13.62
CA GLU A 151 6.16 -7.85 13.53
C GLU A 151 5.95 -7.38 12.08
N PHE A 152 6.58 -8.03 11.10
CA PHE A 152 6.48 -7.56 9.72
C PHE A 152 5.17 -7.95 9.09
N ALA A 153 4.54 -6.96 8.46
CA ALA A 153 3.43 -7.19 7.56
C ALA A 153 3.84 -8.08 6.37
N ARG A 154 2.86 -8.80 5.81
CA ARG A 154 3.06 -9.77 4.74
C ARG A 154 3.91 -9.22 3.59
N TYR A 155 3.55 -8.06 3.03
CA TYR A 155 4.25 -7.51 1.87
C TYR A 155 5.66 -7.02 2.19
N TYR A 156 5.95 -6.72 3.45
CA TYR A 156 7.31 -6.40 3.89
C TYR A 156 8.19 -7.65 3.89
N LYS A 157 7.66 -8.78 4.38
CA LYS A 157 8.35 -10.08 4.30
C LYS A 157 8.63 -10.51 2.87
N GLU A 158 7.63 -10.38 1.99
CA GLU A 158 7.78 -10.68 0.56
C GLU A 158 8.85 -9.80 -0.11
N ALA A 159 8.86 -8.50 0.20
CA ALA A 159 9.87 -7.57 -0.32
C ALA A 159 11.29 -7.92 0.16
N ILE A 160 11.45 -8.36 1.43
CA ILE A 160 12.72 -8.83 1.96
C ILE A 160 13.20 -10.09 1.24
N LEU A 161 12.32 -11.05 0.97
CA LEU A 161 12.67 -12.26 0.21
C LEU A 161 13.16 -11.91 -1.21
N ILE A 162 12.50 -10.95 -1.87
CA ILE A 162 12.92 -10.44 -3.19
C ILE A 162 14.29 -9.75 -3.09
N TYR A 163 14.50 -8.93 -2.08
CA TYR A 163 15.74 -8.20 -1.87
C TYR A 163 16.92 -9.13 -1.64
N LYS A 164 16.72 -10.20 -0.85
CA LYS A 164 17.76 -11.20 -0.55
C LYS A 164 18.24 -11.97 -1.77
N ASP A 165 17.48 -12.07 -2.83
CA ASP A 165 17.95 -12.72 -4.08
C ASP A 165 19.18 -12.00 -4.68
N SER A 166 19.25 -10.69 -4.52
CA SER A 166 20.39 -9.88 -4.97
C SER A 166 21.39 -9.59 -3.85
N HIS A 167 20.98 -9.74 -2.59
CA HIS A 167 21.76 -9.43 -1.39
C HIS A 167 21.72 -10.59 -0.38
N PRO A 168 22.40 -11.72 -0.67
CA PRO A 168 22.34 -12.92 0.17
C PRO A 168 22.79 -12.69 1.62
N ASP A 169 23.69 -11.72 1.82
CA ASP A 169 24.28 -11.38 3.13
C ASP A 169 23.40 -10.44 3.97
N TYR A 170 22.20 -10.08 3.47
CA TYR A 170 21.26 -9.24 4.22
C TYR A 170 20.84 -9.90 5.53
N GLN A 171 20.98 -9.19 6.65
CA GLN A 171 20.96 -9.77 8.00
C GLN A 171 19.58 -10.26 8.44
N ILE A 172 18.49 -9.58 8.03
CA ILE A 172 17.14 -9.96 8.44
C ILE A 172 16.75 -11.27 7.79
N GLN A 173 16.32 -12.22 8.61
CA GLN A 173 15.85 -13.53 8.18
C GLN A 173 14.33 -13.58 8.27
N ILE A 174 13.69 -14.12 7.26
CA ILE A 174 12.25 -14.40 7.28
C ILE A 174 12.08 -15.81 7.83
N THR A 175 11.27 -15.96 8.86
CA THR A 175 11.03 -17.25 9.55
C THR A 175 9.78 -17.96 9.04
N ASP A 176 8.89 -17.27 8.29
CA ASP A 176 7.68 -17.85 7.70
C ASP A 176 8.01 -18.87 6.61
N SER A 177 8.03 -20.14 6.99
CA SER A 177 8.38 -21.24 6.09
C SER A 177 7.40 -21.41 4.93
N ALA A 178 6.10 -21.12 5.15
CA ALA A 178 5.08 -21.22 4.11
C ALA A 178 5.29 -20.13 3.03
N MET A 179 5.63 -18.92 3.45
CA MET A 179 5.95 -17.81 2.53
C MET A 179 7.23 -18.09 1.75
N ILE A 180 8.28 -18.61 2.41
CA ILE A 180 9.54 -18.98 1.76
C ILE A 180 9.29 -20.05 0.69
N GLN A 181 8.49 -21.08 1.02
CA GLN A 181 8.15 -22.13 0.06
C GLN A 181 7.38 -21.54 -1.13
N ARG A 182 6.36 -20.74 -0.90
CA ARG A 182 5.57 -20.10 -1.96
C ARG A 182 6.43 -19.22 -2.87
N TYR A 183 7.36 -18.45 -2.29
CA TYR A 183 8.30 -17.65 -3.06
C TYR A 183 9.25 -18.52 -3.90
N THR A 184 9.72 -19.64 -3.34
CA THR A 184 10.56 -20.59 -4.07
C THR A 184 9.83 -21.22 -5.25
N ASP A 185 8.58 -21.66 -5.05
CA ASP A 185 7.71 -22.20 -6.08
C ASP A 185 7.46 -21.17 -7.20
N TYR A 186 7.19 -19.91 -6.81
CA TYR A 186 7.09 -18.79 -7.75
C TYR A 186 8.35 -18.64 -8.63
N LYS A 187 9.55 -18.69 -8.03
CA LYS A 187 10.83 -18.57 -8.77
C LYS A 187 11.03 -19.72 -9.75
N ILE A 188 10.70 -20.94 -9.35
CA ILE A 188 10.79 -22.13 -10.21
C ILE A 188 9.84 -21.97 -11.40
N ARG A 189 8.57 -21.68 -11.13
CA ARG A 189 7.54 -21.50 -12.18
C ARG A 189 7.89 -20.37 -13.14
N ARG A 190 8.41 -19.26 -12.61
CA ARG A 190 8.82 -18.12 -13.45
C ARG A 190 9.96 -18.50 -14.41
N LYS A 191 10.90 -19.32 -13.98
CA LYS A 191 11.97 -19.84 -14.85
C LYS A 191 11.43 -20.77 -15.94
N GLU A 192 10.48 -21.65 -15.59
CA GLU A 192 9.85 -22.58 -16.52
C GLU A 192 8.96 -21.86 -17.55
N SER A 193 8.23 -20.83 -17.15
CA SER A 193 7.25 -20.12 -17.99
C SER A 193 7.89 -19.17 -19.00
N GLY A 194 9.18 -18.83 -18.85
CA GLY A 194 9.91 -17.93 -19.75
C GLY A 194 9.34 -16.50 -19.83
N PRO A 195 9.89 -15.63 -20.68
CA PRO A 195 9.54 -14.20 -20.76
C PRO A 195 8.27 -13.91 -21.58
N LEU A 196 7.53 -14.90 -22.06
CA LEU A 196 6.36 -14.71 -22.92
C LEU A 196 5.15 -14.17 -22.14
N VAL A 197 4.30 -13.40 -22.81
CA VAL A 197 3.03 -12.85 -22.29
C VAL A 197 2.14 -13.94 -21.67
N GLN A 198 2.17 -15.15 -22.23
CA GLN A 198 1.44 -16.32 -21.69
C GLN A 198 1.98 -16.76 -20.33
N GLY A 199 3.30 -16.77 -20.14
CA GLY A 199 3.92 -17.08 -18.85
C GLY A 199 3.54 -16.03 -17.77
N SER A 200 3.51 -14.76 -18.14
CA SER A 200 3.08 -13.70 -17.22
C SER A 200 1.61 -13.85 -16.79
N ASN A 201 0.72 -14.27 -17.70
CA ASN A 201 -0.69 -14.50 -17.38
C ASN A 201 -0.87 -15.74 -16.49
N LEU A 202 -0.09 -16.80 -16.72
CA LEU A 202 -0.08 -18.00 -15.88
C LEU A 202 0.38 -17.66 -14.46
N MET A 203 1.47 -16.91 -14.34
CA MET A 203 2.01 -16.47 -13.05
C MET A 203 1.00 -15.62 -12.27
N ARG A 204 0.31 -14.67 -12.94
CA ARG A 204 -0.74 -13.87 -12.32
C ARG A 204 -1.92 -14.73 -11.86
N ARG A 205 -2.25 -15.79 -12.57
CA ARG A 205 -3.35 -16.69 -12.20
C ARG A 205 -3.00 -17.59 -11.00
N GLU A 206 -1.75 -18.08 -10.93
CA GLU A 206 -1.31 -18.99 -9.87
C GLU A 206 -0.84 -18.24 -8.60
N PHE A 207 -0.28 -17.05 -8.75
CA PHE A 207 0.34 -16.26 -7.67
C PHE A 207 -0.17 -14.82 -7.59
N GLY A 208 -1.27 -14.50 -8.24
CA GLY A 208 -1.78 -13.13 -8.37
C GLY A 208 -2.21 -12.46 -7.08
N ASP A 209 -2.20 -13.21 -5.99
CA ASP A 209 -2.40 -12.71 -4.62
C ASP A 209 -1.07 -12.41 -3.90
N THR A 210 0.04 -12.49 -4.63
CA THR A 210 1.40 -12.17 -4.18
C THR A 210 1.91 -10.91 -4.84
#